data_fb976818f90e52c756d38f200d3e9018
#
_entry.id   fb976818f90e52c756d38f200d3e9018
#
_cell.length_a   1.000
_cell.length_b   1.000
_cell.length_c   1.000
_cell.angle_alpha   90.00
_cell.angle_beta   90.00
_cell.angle_gamma   90.00
#
_symmetry.space_group_name_H-M   'P 1'
#
loop_
_entity.id
_entity.type
_entity.pdbx_description
1 polymer ?
#
loop_
_entity_poly.entity_id
_entity_poly.type
_entity_poly.pdbx_seq_one_letter_code
_entity_poly.pdbx_strand_id
1 'polypeptide(L)'
;LGVNHYYARLSQNFINSITALTAEGKLYEVDMRLRPSGTAGPLAVSIESFNDYQKGQAWTWEHMALTRGRVISGPDTLRIKIETIIHNILSHPGRAHDNLLHEVAKMRVKLAENFGTDNIWSMKNIRGGIIDIEFICQYTLLANGDKYPSILKRNTLRQLKEIKKAKILSADDV
;
A
#
# COMPACT_ATOMS: atom_id res chain seq x y z
N LEU A 1 5.71 -32.55 1.45
CA LEU A 1 5.44 -31.21 2.00
C LEU A 1 4.33 -30.57 1.16
N GLY A 2 3.25 -30.08 1.78
CA GLY A 2 2.18 -29.40 1.07
C GLY A 2 2.68 -28.09 0.42
N VAL A 3 2.04 -27.65 -0.66
CA VAL A 3 2.41 -26.46 -1.46
C VAL A 3 2.55 -25.22 -0.57
N ASN A 4 1.62 -25.00 0.34
CA ASN A 4 1.63 -23.84 1.26
C ASN A 4 2.85 -23.86 2.19
N HIS A 5 3.24 -25.03 2.69
CA HIS A 5 4.41 -25.16 3.55
C HIS A 5 5.71 -24.91 2.79
N TYR A 6 5.79 -25.36 1.54
CA TYR A 6 6.94 -25.07 0.68
C TYR A 6 7.14 -23.57 0.46
N TYR A 7 6.09 -22.85 0.07
CA TYR A 7 6.19 -21.42 -0.19
C TYR A 7 6.38 -20.58 1.08
N ALA A 8 5.79 -20.99 2.20
CA ALA A 8 6.05 -20.35 3.49
C ALA A 8 7.53 -20.46 3.89
N ARG A 9 8.13 -21.65 3.73
CA ARG A 9 9.56 -21.88 4.01
C ARG A 9 10.47 -21.13 3.03
N LEU A 10 10.13 -21.11 1.76
CA LEU A 10 10.85 -20.34 0.73
C LEU A 10 10.85 -18.85 1.07
N SER A 11 9.67 -18.29 1.42
CA SER A 11 9.54 -16.89 1.81
C SER A 11 10.36 -16.57 3.07
N GLN A 12 10.33 -17.45 4.08
CA GLN A 12 11.13 -17.27 5.29
C GLN A 12 12.63 -17.27 4.99
N ASN A 13 13.09 -18.20 4.17
CA ASN A 13 14.50 -18.27 3.78
C ASN A 13 14.94 -17.04 2.99
N PHE A 14 14.07 -16.55 2.09
CA PHE A 14 14.32 -15.32 1.35
C PHE A 14 14.44 -14.10 2.30
N ILE A 15 13.49 -13.94 3.23
CA ILE A 15 13.53 -12.88 4.23
C ILE A 15 14.83 -12.96 5.06
N ASN A 16 15.15 -14.14 5.56
CA ASN A 16 16.38 -14.35 6.35
C ASN A 16 17.64 -13.95 5.56
N SER A 17 17.69 -14.30 4.26
CA SER A 17 18.84 -13.98 3.42
C SER A 17 19.03 -12.47 3.21
N ILE A 18 17.95 -11.72 2.99
CA ILE A 18 18.03 -10.27 2.73
C ILE A 18 18.13 -9.42 4.00
N THR A 19 17.76 -9.99 5.16
CA THR A 19 17.87 -9.32 6.47
C THR A 19 19.11 -9.75 7.26
N ALA A 20 19.87 -10.73 6.76
CA ALA A 20 21.06 -11.21 7.42
C ALA A 20 22.09 -10.09 7.65
N LEU A 21 22.66 -10.05 8.85
CA LEU A 21 23.76 -9.15 9.15
C LEU A 21 25.05 -9.72 8.56
N THR A 22 25.66 -8.97 7.66
CA THR A 22 26.96 -9.27 7.07
C THR A 22 28.03 -8.31 7.57
N ALA A 23 29.28 -8.51 7.18
CA ALA A 23 30.35 -7.55 7.48
C ALA A 23 30.06 -6.14 6.93
N GLU A 24 29.30 -6.06 5.79
CA GLU A 24 28.89 -4.81 5.14
C GLU A 24 27.54 -4.28 5.67
N GLY A 25 26.94 -4.90 6.66
CA GLY A 25 25.63 -4.56 7.22
C GLY A 25 24.49 -5.42 6.68
N LYS A 26 23.26 -4.93 6.82
CA LYS A 26 22.05 -5.57 6.30
C LYS A 26 21.72 -5.05 4.91
N LEU A 27 21.24 -5.92 4.02
CA LEU A 27 20.80 -5.52 2.70
C LEU A 27 19.48 -4.74 2.75
N TYR A 28 18.47 -5.28 3.45
CA TYR A 28 17.16 -4.64 3.65
C TYR A 28 16.59 -4.96 5.03
N GLU A 29 15.74 -4.06 5.52
CA GLU A 29 14.77 -4.39 6.56
C GLU A 29 13.44 -4.80 5.90
N VAL A 30 12.81 -5.87 6.42
CA VAL A 30 11.57 -6.43 5.86
C VAL A 30 10.46 -6.31 6.87
N ASP A 31 9.40 -5.61 6.48
CA ASP A 31 8.17 -5.49 7.25
C ASP A 31 7.05 -6.31 6.59
N MET A 32 6.65 -7.39 7.24
CA MET A 32 5.62 -8.31 6.76
C MET A 32 4.22 -8.02 7.32
N ARG A 33 4.02 -6.91 8.02
CA ARG A 33 2.73 -6.60 8.68
C ARG A 33 1.59 -6.35 7.70
N LEU A 34 1.90 -5.94 6.46
CA LEU A 34 0.90 -5.65 5.42
C LEU A 34 0.43 -6.88 4.62
N ARG A 35 0.84 -8.09 5.01
CA ARG A 35 0.32 -9.31 4.38
C ARG A 35 -1.12 -9.62 4.85
N PRO A 36 -1.89 -10.40 4.09
CA PRO A 36 -3.24 -10.81 4.49
C PRO A 36 -3.27 -11.35 5.93
N SER A 37 -4.21 -10.85 6.74
CA SER A 37 -4.35 -11.13 8.18
C SER A 37 -3.14 -10.68 9.04
N GLY A 38 -2.30 -9.80 8.54
CA GLY A 38 -1.18 -9.22 9.28
C GLY A 38 -0.24 -10.27 9.86
N THR A 39 0.19 -10.08 11.11
CA THR A 39 1.12 -11.00 11.79
C THR A 39 0.52 -12.38 12.09
N ALA A 40 -0.80 -12.50 12.13
CA ALA A 40 -1.50 -13.78 12.34
C ALA A 40 -1.60 -14.62 11.06
N GLY A 41 -1.46 -13.99 9.89
CA GLY A 41 -1.56 -14.67 8.60
C GLY A 41 -0.28 -15.38 8.16
N PRO A 42 -0.37 -16.33 7.22
CA PRO A 42 0.79 -17.00 6.65
C PRO A 42 1.67 -16.04 5.83
N LEU A 43 2.95 -16.36 5.70
CA LEU A 43 3.90 -15.55 4.91
C LEU A 43 3.62 -15.59 3.41
N ALA A 44 3.08 -16.69 2.92
CA ALA A 44 2.71 -16.88 1.53
C ALA A 44 1.26 -17.35 1.44
N VAL A 45 0.50 -16.77 0.52
CA VAL A 45 -0.89 -17.13 0.24
C VAL A 45 -1.06 -17.40 -1.26
N SER A 46 -2.10 -18.14 -1.64
CA SER A 46 -2.47 -18.27 -3.05
C SER A 46 -3.01 -16.95 -3.60
N ILE A 47 -3.02 -16.82 -4.94
CA ILE A 47 -3.61 -15.63 -5.61
C ILE A 47 -5.09 -15.50 -5.27
N GLU A 48 -5.80 -16.61 -5.24
CA GLU A 48 -7.21 -16.67 -4.91
C GLU A 48 -7.45 -16.14 -3.50
N SER A 49 -6.71 -16.66 -2.50
CA SER A 49 -6.79 -16.20 -1.12
C SER A 49 -6.44 -14.72 -0.97
N PHE A 50 -5.44 -14.22 -1.72
CA PHE A 50 -5.10 -12.80 -1.74
C PHE A 50 -6.25 -11.96 -2.28
N ASN A 51 -6.83 -12.35 -3.42
CA ASN A 51 -7.95 -11.64 -4.04
C ASN A 51 -9.18 -11.60 -3.12
N ASP A 52 -9.54 -12.74 -2.53
CA ASP A 52 -10.71 -12.86 -1.64
C ASP A 52 -10.53 -12.04 -0.37
N TYR A 53 -9.33 -12.07 0.21
CA TYR A 53 -8.99 -11.23 1.36
C TYR A 53 -9.14 -9.75 1.04
N GLN A 54 -8.55 -9.30 -0.08
CA GLN A 54 -8.60 -7.89 -0.47
C GLN A 54 -10.02 -7.40 -0.76
N LYS A 55 -10.89 -8.27 -1.26
CA LYS A 55 -12.30 -7.93 -1.54
C LYS A 55 -13.19 -7.91 -0.30
N GLY A 56 -12.93 -8.76 0.69
CA GLY A 56 -13.86 -9.01 1.77
C GLY A 56 -13.40 -8.64 3.18
N GLN A 57 -12.11 -8.74 3.46
CA GLN A 57 -11.58 -8.63 4.81
C GLN A 57 -10.57 -7.51 5.02
N ALA A 58 -9.96 -7.02 3.92
CA ALA A 58 -8.94 -5.98 4.01
C ALA A 58 -9.53 -4.65 4.49
N TRP A 59 -8.80 -3.99 5.37
CA TRP A 59 -9.13 -2.66 5.86
C TRP A 59 -8.74 -1.57 4.86
N THR A 60 -9.35 -0.41 4.96
CA THR A 60 -9.03 0.75 4.12
C THR A 60 -7.54 1.09 4.11
N TRP A 61 -6.87 1.01 5.25
CA TRP A 61 -5.43 1.28 5.33
C TRP A 61 -4.56 0.25 4.58
N GLU A 62 -5.03 -1.00 4.42
CA GLU A 62 -4.35 -2.00 3.58
C GLU A 62 -4.51 -1.65 2.08
N HIS A 63 -5.69 -1.18 1.68
CA HIS A 63 -5.88 -0.65 0.33
C HIS A 63 -5.05 0.61 0.08
N MET A 64 -4.89 1.50 1.07
CA MET A 64 -3.97 2.63 0.98
C MET A 64 -2.53 2.17 0.72
N ALA A 65 -2.06 1.18 1.48
CA ALA A 65 -0.73 0.60 1.27
C ALA A 65 -0.60 -0.07 -0.11
N LEU A 66 -1.67 -0.72 -0.59
CA LEU A 66 -1.70 -1.38 -1.89
C LEU A 66 -1.53 -0.41 -3.07
N THR A 67 -1.84 0.88 -2.90
CA THR A 67 -1.58 1.92 -3.93
C THR A 67 -0.10 1.99 -4.34
N ARG A 68 0.80 1.52 -3.50
CA ARG A 68 2.25 1.46 -3.74
C ARG A 68 2.75 0.03 -4.01
N GLY A 69 1.84 -0.95 -3.92
CA GLY A 69 2.16 -2.37 -4.14
C GLY A 69 2.61 -2.65 -5.56
N ARG A 70 3.58 -3.55 -5.71
CA ARG A 70 4.05 -4.04 -7.01
C ARG A 70 4.58 -5.46 -6.90
N VAL A 71 4.50 -6.21 -7.98
CA VAL A 71 5.18 -7.51 -8.11
C VAL A 71 6.66 -7.25 -8.38
N ILE A 72 7.53 -7.83 -7.55
CA ILE A 72 8.99 -7.67 -7.66
C ILE A 72 9.58 -8.76 -8.55
N SER A 73 9.11 -10.00 -8.41
CA SER A 73 9.63 -11.17 -9.12
C SER A 73 8.53 -12.22 -9.32
N GLY A 74 8.70 -13.03 -10.34
CA GLY A 74 7.81 -14.14 -10.67
C GLY A 74 7.54 -14.26 -12.17
N PRO A 75 6.91 -15.36 -12.62
CA PRO A 75 6.49 -15.52 -14.02
C PRO A 75 5.54 -14.41 -14.45
N ASP A 76 5.61 -13.99 -15.72
CA ASP A 76 4.78 -12.91 -16.26
C ASP A 76 3.28 -13.19 -16.13
N THR A 77 2.86 -14.43 -16.30
CA THR A 77 1.47 -14.85 -16.10
C THR A 77 0.97 -14.58 -14.69
N LEU A 78 1.81 -14.82 -13.68
CA LEU A 78 1.50 -14.55 -12.28
C LEU A 78 1.50 -13.05 -12.00
N ARG A 79 2.51 -12.34 -12.53
CA ARG A 79 2.61 -10.89 -12.43
C ARG A 79 1.36 -10.20 -12.95
N ILE A 80 0.94 -10.53 -14.18
CA ILE A 80 -0.25 -9.95 -14.81
C ILE A 80 -1.50 -10.19 -13.97
N LYS A 81 -1.69 -11.40 -13.44
CA LYS A 81 -2.84 -11.73 -12.58
C LYS A 81 -2.86 -10.87 -11.32
N ILE A 82 -1.73 -10.76 -10.61
CA ILE A 82 -1.64 -9.97 -9.37
C ILE A 82 -1.83 -8.47 -9.64
N GLU A 83 -1.19 -7.94 -10.69
CA GLU A 83 -1.34 -6.52 -11.06
C GLU A 83 -2.79 -6.20 -11.46
N THR A 84 -3.47 -7.14 -12.12
CA THR A 84 -4.90 -7.01 -12.45
C THR A 84 -5.76 -6.98 -11.18
N ILE A 85 -5.49 -7.86 -10.20
CA ILE A 85 -6.19 -7.86 -8.92
C ILE A 85 -5.98 -6.53 -8.20
N ILE A 86 -4.73 -6.06 -8.09
CA ILE A 86 -4.41 -4.77 -7.47
C ILE A 86 -5.15 -3.64 -8.16
N HIS A 87 -5.11 -3.59 -9.48
CA HIS A 87 -5.84 -2.57 -10.25
C HIS A 87 -7.34 -2.61 -9.94
N ASN A 88 -7.97 -3.78 -9.99
CA ASN A 88 -9.41 -3.93 -9.74
C ASN A 88 -9.80 -3.53 -8.31
N ILE A 89 -8.94 -3.80 -7.32
CA ILE A 89 -9.17 -3.36 -5.94
C ILE A 89 -9.08 -1.84 -5.85
N LEU A 90 -8.06 -1.21 -6.44
CA LEU A 90 -7.87 0.23 -6.35
C LEU A 90 -8.90 1.03 -7.16
N SER A 91 -9.38 0.49 -8.27
CA SER A 91 -10.42 1.08 -9.11
C SER A 91 -11.83 0.56 -8.80
N HIS A 92 -12.05 -0.03 -7.60
CA HIS A 92 -13.37 -0.55 -7.24
C HIS A 92 -14.39 0.59 -7.15
N PRO A 93 -15.49 0.55 -7.95
CA PRO A 93 -16.52 1.57 -7.90
C PRO A 93 -17.34 1.48 -6.61
N GLY A 94 -18.00 2.59 -6.25
CA GLY A 94 -18.98 2.60 -5.15
C GLY A 94 -18.38 2.72 -3.75
N ARG A 95 -17.13 3.12 -3.61
CA ARG A 95 -16.60 3.51 -2.29
C ARG A 95 -17.32 4.78 -1.82
N ALA A 96 -17.96 4.71 -0.67
CA ALA A 96 -18.59 5.87 -0.05
C ALA A 96 -17.50 6.88 0.35
N HIS A 97 -17.45 8.03 -0.33
CA HIS A 97 -16.42 9.04 -0.12
C HIS A 97 -16.32 9.50 1.34
N ASP A 98 -17.45 9.74 2.01
CA ASP A 98 -17.47 10.21 3.38
C ASP A 98 -16.89 9.18 4.36
N ASN A 99 -17.25 7.91 4.17
CA ASN A 99 -16.69 6.84 5.00
C ASN A 99 -15.19 6.68 4.77
N LEU A 100 -14.75 6.69 3.50
CA LEU A 100 -13.34 6.59 3.14
C LEU A 100 -12.54 7.75 3.74
N LEU A 101 -13.05 8.99 3.62
CA LEU A 101 -12.41 10.17 4.19
C LEU A 101 -12.27 10.05 5.71
N HIS A 102 -13.36 9.62 6.38
CA HIS A 102 -13.34 9.45 7.83
C HIS A 102 -12.31 8.41 8.27
N GLU A 103 -12.23 7.26 7.61
CA GLU A 103 -11.27 6.20 7.93
C GLU A 103 -9.83 6.65 7.70
N VAL A 104 -9.55 7.33 6.60
CA VAL A 104 -8.22 7.88 6.29
C VAL A 104 -7.81 8.94 7.30
N ALA A 105 -8.72 9.88 7.65
CA ALA A 105 -8.46 10.90 8.64
C ALA A 105 -8.21 10.30 10.03
N LYS A 106 -9.03 9.33 10.45
CA LYS A 106 -8.85 8.61 11.72
C LYS A 106 -7.49 7.90 11.77
N MET A 107 -7.09 7.27 10.69
CA MET A 107 -5.77 6.62 10.59
C MET A 107 -4.64 7.64 10.73
N ARG A 108 -4.77 8.83 10.09
CA ARG A 108 -3.77 9.90 10.19
C ARG A 108 -3.64 10.44 11.61
N VAL A 109 -4.77 10.64 12.30
CA VAL A 109 -4.78 11.04 13.72
C VAL A 109 -4.03 10.02 14.57
N LYS A 110 -4.36 8.74 14.43
CA LYS A 110 -3.70 7.64 15.15
C LYS A 110 -2.18 7.59 14.89
N LEU A 111 -1.75 7.88 13.66
CA LEU A 111 -0.32 8.00 13.34
C LEU A 111 0.33 9.20 14.01
N ALA A 112 -0.37 10.34 14.08
CA ALA A 112 0.13 11.53 14.75
C ALA A 112 0.28 11.31 16.28
N GLU A 113 -0.65 10.61 16.91
CA GLU A 113 -0.58 10.25 18.33
C GLU A 113 0.65 9.37 18.66
N ASN A 114 1.03 8.46 17.74
CA ASN A 114 2.13 7.53 17.98
C ASN A 114 3.50 8.05 17.51
N PHE A 115 3.55 8.86 16.46
CA PHE A 115 4.77 9.25 15.76
C PHE A 115 4.85 10.74 15.46
N GLY A 116 3.84 11.53 15.88
CA GLY A 116 3.81 12.97 15.68
C GLY A 116 4.96 13.66 16.39
N THR A 117 5.39 14.80 15.85
CA THR A 117 6.48 15.59 16.38
C THR A 117 6.33 17.05 15.98
N ASP A 118 6.79 17.95 16.84
CA ASP A 118 6.89 19.39 16.56
C ASP A 118 8.26 19.76 15.97
N ASN A 119 9.16 18.79 15.81
CA ASN A 119 10.46 19.03 15.21
C ASN A 119 10.30 19.28 13.70
N ILE A 120 10.53 20.50 13.26
CA ILE A 120 10.41 20.96 11.88
C ILE A 120 11.34 20.19 10.90
N TRP A 121 12.41 19.61 11.40
CA TRP A 121 13.35 18.79 10.62
C TRP A 121 12.87 17.34 10.41
N SER A 122 11.85 16.91 11.16
CA SER A 122 11.21 15.61 10.98
C SER A 122 10.22 15.62 9.83
N MET A 123 10.69 15.91 8.63
CA MET A 123 9.91 16.09 7.39
C MET A 123 8.90 14.97 7.13
N LYS A 124 9.11 13.78 7.67
CA LYS A 124 8.22 12.64 7.47
C LYS A 124 6.93 12.77 8.29
N ASN A 125 7.04 13.08 9.59
CA ASN A 125 5.95 12.92 10.56
C ASN A 125 5.32 14.23 11.01
N ILE A 126 5.98 15.37 10.74
CA ILE A 126 5.43 16.70 11.06
C ILE A 126 4.11 16.92 10.30
N ARG A 127 3.21 17.71 10.88
CA ARG A 127 1.99 18.12 10.20
C ARG A 127 2.32 18.88 8.91
N GLY A 128 1.68 18.50 7.80
CA GLY A 128 2.02 18.99 6.46
C GLY A 128 3.24 18.30 5.83
N GLY A 129 3.81 17.29 6.48
CA GLY A 129 4.97 16.55 6.00
C GLY A 129 4.64 15.47 4.96
N ILE A 130 5.63 14.64 4.68
CA ILE A 130 5.56 13.63 3.60
C ILE A 130 4.38 12.66 3.79
N ILE A 131 4.10 12.25 5.02
CA ILE A 131 2.97 11.35 5.32
C ILE A 131 1.63 11.99 4.94
N ASP A 132 1.44 13.28 5.19
CA ASP A 132 0.19 13.96 4.85
C ASP A 132 -0.02 13.99 3.33
N ILE A 133 1.02 14.27 2.58
CA ILE A 133 0.98 14.23 1.10
C ILE A 133 0.67 12.81 0.61
N GLU A 134 1.29 11.79 1.20
CA GLU A 134 1.02 10.38 0.85
C GLU A 134 -0.43 10.00 1.16
N PHE A 135 -0.99 10.42 2.29
CA PHE A 135 -2.38 10.15 2.68
C PHE A 135 -3.38 10.84 1.74
N ILE A 136 -3.13 12.09 1.36
CA ILE A 136 -3.95 12.82 0.37
C ILE A 136 -3.94 12.07 -0.97
N CYS A 137 -2.77 11.69 -1.45
CA CYS A 137 -2.66 10.90 -2.68
C CYS A 137 -3.42 9.58 -2.59
N GLN A 138 -3.20 8.80 -1.53
CA GLN A 138 -3.83 7.49 -1.33
C GLN A 138 -5.36 7.61 -1.25
N TYR A 139 -5.88 8.59 -0.49
CA TYR A 139 -7.30 8.89 -0.45
C TYR A 139 -7.84 9.21 -1.85
N THR A 140 -7.18 10.14 -2.56
CA THR A 140 -7.60 10.58 -3.89
C THR A 140 -7.62 9.42 -4.89
N LEU A 141 -6.63 8.54 -4.85
CA LEU A 141 -6.58 7.33 -5.68
C LEU A 141 -7.75 6.39 -5.39
N LEU A 142 -8.01 6.11 -4.12
CA LEU A 142 -9.08 5.20 -3.71
C LEU A 142 -10.49 5.78 -3.97
N ALA A 143 -10.64 7.11 -3.88
CA ALA A 143 -11.90 7.79 -4.10
C ALA A 143 -12.25 7.98 -5.59
N ASN A 144 -11.25 8.04 -6.47
CA ASN A 144 -11.44 8.42 -7.87
C ASN A 144 -10.82 7.45 -8.89
N GLY A 145 -10.21 6.36 -8.45
CA GLY A 145 -9.50 5.42 -9.32
C GLY A 145 -10.39 4.71 -10.34
N ASP A 146 -11.68 4.57 -10.04
CA ASP A 146 -12.69 4.04 -10.96
C ASP A 146 -12.96 4.98 -12.14
N LYS A 147 -13.06 6.29 -11.89
CA LYS A 147 -13.33 7.34 -12.87
C LYS A 147 -12.08 7.77 -13.64
N TYR A 148 -10.94 7.77 -12.96
CA TYR A 148 -9.66 8.26 -13.50
C TYR A 148 -8.54 7.23 -13.33
N PRO A 149 -8.53 6.09 -14.04
CA PRO A 149 -7.50 5.04 -13.88
C PRO A 149 -6.06 5.54 -14.10
N SER A 150 -5.90 6.65 -14.81
CA SER A 150 -4.58 7.26 -15.06
C SER A 150 -3.86 7.71 -13.79
N ILE A 151 -4.59 8.02 -12.70
CA ILE A 151 -4.00 8.44 -11.42
C ILE A 151 -3.39 7.28 -10.64
N LEU A 152 -3.73 6.02 -10.95
CA LEU A 152 -3.24 4.83 -10.27
C LEU A 152 -1.76 4.59 -10.57
N LYS A 153 -0.91 5.50 -10.12
CA LYS A 153 0.56 5.41 -10.17
C LYS A 153 1.09 5.00 -8.80
N ARG A 154 2.25 4.32 -8.77
CA ARG A 154 2.88 3.87 -7.52
C ARG A 154 3.76 4.92 -6.85
N ASN A 155 4.29 5.84 -7.62
CA ASN A 155 5.17 6.90 -7.14
C ASN A 155 4.35 8.16 -6.83
N THR A 156 4.47 8.71 -5.62
CA THR A 156 3.69 9.84 -5.12
C THR A 156 3.77 11.07 -6.02
N LEU A 157 4.97 11.42 -6.52
CA LEU A 157 5.12 12.55 -7.44
C LEU A 157 4.37 12.34 -8.75
N ARG A 158 4.38 11.10 -9.27
CA ARG A 158 3.60 10.75 -10.48
C ARG A 158 2.10 10.76 -10.20
N GLN A 159 1.67 10.32 -9.02
CA GLN A 159 0.28 10.42 -8.57
C GLN A 159 -0.18 11.87 -8.59
N LEU A 160 0.54 12.78 -7.93
CA LEU A 160 0.22 14.21 -7.90
C LEU A 160 0.13 14.82 -9.31
N LYS A 161 1.07 14.49 -10.20
CA LYS A 161 1.03 14.96 -11.59
C LYS A 161 -0.22 14.51 -12.34
N GLU A 162 -0.64 13.27 -12.19
CA GLU A 162 -1.84 12.75 -12.85
C GLU A 162 -3.14 13.27 -12.18
N ILE A 163 -3.18 13.41 -10.86
CA ILE A 163 -4.27 14.04 -10.11
C ILE A 163 -4.49 15.48 -10.59
N LYS A 164 -3.41 16.26 -10.73
CA LYS A 164 -3.45 17.61 -11.28
C LYS A 164 -3.97 17.65 -12.72
N LYS A 165 -3.51 16.77 -13.60
CA LYS A 165 -3.99 16.66 -14.98
C LYS A 165 -5.47 16.31 -15.04
N ALA A 166 -5.94 15.44 -14.15
CA ALA A 166 -7.36 15.05 -14.05
C ALA A 166 -8.25 16.14 -13.42
N LYS A 167 -7.66 17.23 -12.91
CA LYS A 167 -8.35 18.34 -12.24
C LYS A 167 -9.24 17.88 -11.07
N ILE A 168 -8.78 16.86 -10.33
CA ILE A 168 -9.49 16.32 -9.18
C ILE A 168 -9.30 17.22 -7.95
N LEU A 169 -8.10 17.81 -7.79
CA LEU A 169 -7.79 18.85 -6.82
C LEU A 169 -7.69 20.19 -7.54
N SER A 170 -8.03 21.28 -6.86
CA SER A 170 -7.88 22.62 -7.39
C SER A 170 -6.42 22.99 -7.59
N ALA A 171 -6.16 24.07 -8.34
CA ALA A 171 -4.79 24.55 -8.51
C ALA A 171 -4.18 25.06 -7.19
N ASP A 172 -5.04 25.47 -6.25
CA ASP A 172 -4.66 25.98 -4.94
C ASP A 172 -4.36 24.85 -3.92
N ASP A 173 -4.77 23.61 -4.24
CA ASP A 173 -4.59 22.43 -3.39
C ASP A 173 -3.29 21.65 -3.70
N VAL A 174 -2.50 22.04 -4.75
CA VAL A 174 -1.36 21.24 -5.24
C VAL A 174 -0.06 22.05 -5.26
#